data_e81241c4a3c40d834e0486d8272adbad
#
_entry.id   e81241c4a3c40d834e0486d8272adbad
#
_cell.length_a   1.000
_cell.length_b   1.000
_cell.length_c   1.000
_cell.angle_alpha   90.00
_cell.angle_beta   90.00
_cell.angle_gamma   90.00
#
_symmetry.space_group_name_H-M   'P 1'
#
loop_
_entity.id
_entity.type
_entity.pdbx_description
1 polymer ?
#
loop_
_entity_poly.entity_id
_entity_poly.type
_entity_poly.pdbx_seq_one_letter_code
_entity_poly.pdbx_strand_id
1 'polypeptide(L)' 'AMTSDEARAVLLEEVEKEMIRKALEKHNGRRKNAAADLKISERTLYRKIKEYNLE' A
#
# COMPACT_ATOMS: atom_id res chain seq x y z
N ALA A 1 -6.71 -25.91 -1.51
CA ALA A 1 -5.33 -25.43 -1.50
C ALA A 1 -5.17 -24.29 -2.50
N MET A 2 -4.43 -23.28 -2.10
CA MET A 2 -4.15 -22.13 -2.98
C MET A 2 -3.18 -22.53 -4.09
N THR A 3 -3.43 -22.02 -5.29
CA THR A 3 -2.45 -22.19 -6.37
C THR A 3 -1.25 -21.29 -6.10
N SER A 4 -0.13 -21.55 -6.77
CA SER A 4 1.08 -20.73 -6.63
C SER A 4 0.82 -19.28 -6.98
N ASP A 5 -0.01 -19.02 -8.00
CA ASP A 5 -0.35 -17.67 -8.44
C ASP A 5 -1.19 -16.94 -7.39
N GLU A 6 -2.15 -17.62 -6.78
CA GLU A 6 -2.97 -17.05 -5.72
C GLU A 6 -2.14 -16.71 -4.49
N ALA A 7 -1.27 -17.62 -4.07
CA ALA A 7 -0.39 -17.39 -2.94
C ALA A 7 0.53 -16.19 -3.19
N ARG A 8 1.06 -16.08 -4.42
CA ARG A 8 1.91 -14.97 -4.80
C ARG A 8 1.16 -13.64 -4.78
N ALA A 9 -0.08 -13.63 -5.28
CA ALA A 9 -0.92 -12.43 -5.26
C ALA A 9 -1.19 -11.95 -3.84
N VAL A 10 -1.50 -12.85 -2.93
CA VAL A 10 -1.72 -12.53 -1.51
C VAL A 10 -0.47 -11.95 -0.88
N LEU A 11 0.70 -12.56 -1.14
CA LEU A 11 1.97 -12.04 -0.62
C LEU A 11 2.28 -10.65 -1.14
N LEU A 12 2.02 -10.38 -2.41
CA LEU A 12 2.26 -9.07 -3.01
C LEU A 12 1.33 -8.02 -2.39
N GLU A 13 0.08 -8.36 -2.13
CA GLU A 13 -0.87 -7.46 -1.48
C GLU A 13 -0.43 -7.12 -0.07
N GLU A 14 0.02 -8.08 0.70
CA GLU A 14 0.49 -7.84 2.05
C GLU A 14 1.75 -6.99 2.10
N VAL A 15 2.69 -7.25 1.20
CA VAL A 15 3.90 -6.44 1.06
C VAL A 15 3.52 -5.00 0.70
N GLU A 16 2.60 -4.82 -0.23
CA GLU A 16 2.14 -3.51 -0.64
C GLU A 16 1.47 -2.74 0.51
N LYS A 17 0.59 -3.40 1.26
CA LYS A 17 -0.01 -2.82 2.47
C LYS A 17 1.04 -2.32 3.44
N GLU A 18 2.02 -3.17 3.72
CA GLU A 18 3.08 -2.85 4.66
C GLU A 18 3.91 -1.67 4.19
N MET A 19 4.23 -1.62 2.91
CA MET A 19 4.98 -0.51 2.32
C MET A 19 4.20 0.80 2.44
N ILE A 20 2.91 0.77 2.14
CA ILE A 20 2.04 1.95 2.24
C ILE A 20 1.94 2.40 3.69
N ARG A 21 1.70 1.46 4.61
CA ARG A 21 1.60 1.77 6.03
C ARG A 21 2.87 2.42 6.56
N LYS A 22 4.02 1.86 6.21
CA LYS A 22 5.31 2.40 6.63
C LYS A 22 5.57 3.78 6.06
N ALA A 23 5.21 3.99 4.80
CA ALA A 23 5.36 5.30 4.17
C ALA A 23 4.49 6.35 4.85
N LEU A 24 3.25 6.01 5.17
CA LEU A 24 2.35 6.91 5.88
C LEU A 24 2.87 7.24 7.27
N GLU A 25 3.37 6.24 7.99
CA GLU A 25 3.93 6.41 9.32
C GLU A 25 5.19 7.28 9.27
N LYS A 26 6.07 7.03 8.33
CA LYS A 26 7.30 7.79 8.13
C LYS A 26 7.01 9.27 7.87
N HIS A 27 5.95 9.56 7.15
CA HIS A 27 5.57 10.92 6.78
C HIS A 27 4.45 11.50 7.65
N ASN A 28 4.20 10.91 8.80
CA ASN A 28 3.19 11.37 9.77
C ASN A 28 1.78 11.48 9.17
N GLY A 29 1.41 10.55 8.31
CA GLY A 29 0.11 10.50 7.67
C GLY A 29 -0.05 11.45 6.48
N ARG A 30 1.03 12.10 6.05
CA ARG A 30 1.00 12.99 4.90
C ARG A 30 0.99 12.18 3.61
N ARG A 31 -0.19 12.02 3.04
CA ARG A 31 -0.41 11.19 1.86
C ARG A 31 0.41 11.64 0.65
N LYS A 32 0.52 12.94 0.45
CA LYS A 32 1.30 13.50 -0.65
C LYS A 32 2.76 13.03 -0.59
N ASN A 33 3.37 13.14 0.59
CA ASN A 33 4.76 12.75 0.79
C ASN A 33 4.92 11.23 0.70
N ALA A 34 3.97 10.48 1.27
CA ALA A 34 3.99 9.03 1.19
C ALA A 34 3.87 8.55 -0.27
N ALA A 35 2.99 9.17 -1.06
CA ALA A 35 2.84 8.82 -2.47
C ALA A 35 4.13 9.08 -3.24
N ALA A 36 4.78 10.20 -3.00
CA ALA A 36 6.05 10.52 -3.63
C ALA A 36 7.14 9.50 -3.26
N ASP A 37 7.17 9.10 -2.00
CA ASP A 37 8.12 8.09 -1.51
C ASP A 37 7.90 6.75 -2.20
N LEU A 38 6.64 6.38 -2.41
CA LEU A 38 6.26 5.14 -3.08
C LEU A 38 6.27 5.24 -4.61
N LYS A 39 6.56 6.42 -5.15
CA LYS A 39 6.58 6.69 -6.59
C LYS A 39 5.24 6.41 -7.28
N ILE A 40 4.16 6.76 -6.61
CA ILE A 40 2.81 6.64 -7.14
C ILE A 40 2.08 7.98 -6.99
N SER A 41 0.95 8.15 -7.69
CA SER A 41 0.16 9.36 -7.55
C SER A 41 -0.62 9.36 -6.23
N GLU A 42 -0.97 10.55 -5.73
CA GLU A 42 -1.79 10.68 -4.54
C GLU A 42 -3.13 9.95 -4.69
N ARG A 43 -3.70 10.02 -5.88
CA ARG A 43 -4.97 9.37 -6.20
C ARG A 43 -4.87 7.85 -6.05
N THR A 44 -3.79 7.27 -6.57
CA THR A 44 -3.53 5.84 -6.46
C THR A 44 -3.36 5.44 -4.99
N LEU A 45 -2.58 6.21 -4.26
CA LEU A 45 -2.36 5.97 -2.83
C LEU A 45 -3.68 6.03 -2.05
N TYR A 46 -4.48 7.05 -2.31
CA TYR A 46 -5.76 7.23 -1.64
C TYR A 46 -6.69 6.04 -1.87
N ARG A 47 -6.76 5.57 -3.11
CA ARG A 47 -7.56 4.40 -3.46
C ARG A 47 -7.08 3.15 -2.70
N LYS A 48 -5.77 2.95 -2.63
CA LYS A 48 -5.19 1.79 -1.95
C LYS A 48 -5.40 1.85 -0.44
N ILE A 49 -5.32 3.03 0.14
CA ILE A 49 -5.59 3.21 1.58
C ILE A 49 -7.01 2.75 1.89
N LYS A 50 -7.99 3.11 1.07
CA LYS A 50 -9.37 2.69 1.24
C LYS A 50 -9.54 1.21 0.99
N GLU A 51 -8.91 0.69 -0.06
CA GLU A 51 -8.99 -0.71 -0.43
C GLU A 51 -8.45 -1.63 0.67
N TYR A 52 -7.39 -1.20 1.32
CA TYR A 52 -6.74 -1.98 2.38
C TYR A 52 -7.16 -1.58 3.80
N ASN A 53 -8.06 -0.63 3.95
CA ASN A 53 -8.53 -0.12 5.26
C ASN A 53 -7.37 0.38 6.13
N LEU A 54 -6.50 1.19 5.56
CA LEU A 54 -5.34 1.73 6.27
C LEU A 54 -5.58 3.14 6.85
N GLU A 55 -6.81 3.58 6.85
CA GLU A 55 -7.16 4.89 7.43
C GLU A 55 -7.06 4.88 8.94
#